data_6797f504275b4a136e46f0c5334285fb
#
_entry.id   6797f504275b4a136e46f0c5334285fb
#
_cell.length_a   1.000
_cell.length_b   1.000
_cell.length_c   1.000
_cell.angle_alpha   90.00
_cell.angle_beta   90.00
_cell.angle_gamma   90.00
#
_symmetry.space_group_name_H-M   'P 1'
#
loop_
_entity.id
_entity.type
_entity.pdbx_description
1 polymer ?
#
loop_
_entity_poly.entity_id
_entity_poly.type
_entity_poly.pdbx_seq_one_letter_code
_entity_poly.pdbx_strand_id
1 'polypeptide(L)'
;MQLTNKKPLSLVLGAGGVRGFAHIGVLEALAERGFAVSEIVGSSAGAIIAAFYAAVGLSLPELHNFGLNMTSPHLFVWALLRRTPESFRKKYSHLAGIIPGHLQRLAEIPGRELHHGIERFGAVCYDVKRREEIFFHNLQTDFPLEEAVRGSAAIPGFFPSRRCVIAGREYRLVDGGVINKLPVDKLLLPPFAPAQILAVDVANTPQLRAANLAKVEALRQRHPDIPIELITPDTLGKGTIIYRKSDLQEMIDAGRRSVESNS
;
A
#
# COMPACT_ATOMS: atom_id res chain seq x y z
N MET A 1 14.41 -18.44 1.98
CA MET A 1 13.63 -17.59 2.89
C MET A 1 13.74 -18.11 4.32
N GLN A 2 14.16 -17.27 5.27
CA GLN A 2 14.26 -17.64 6.70
C GLN A 2 12.91 -17.56 7.43
N LEU A 3 11.88 -17.00 6.77
CA LEU A 3 10.55 -16.85 7.33
C LEU A 3 9.82 -18.21 7.42
N THR A 4 8.97 -18.34 8.41
CA THR A 4 8.20 -19.57 8.66
C THR A 4 6.70 -19.25 8.79
N ASN A 5 5.85 -20.13 8.29
CA ASN A 5 4.40 -20.02 8.47
C ASN A 5 3.92 -20.40 9.89
N LYS A 6 4.84 -20.82 10.77
CA LYS A 6 4.55 -21.13 12.19
C LYS A 6 4.51 -19.86 13.07
N LYS A 7 4.95 -18.70 12.56
CA LYS A 7 4.94 -17.43 13.28
C LYS A 7 4.08 -16.41 12.53
N PRO A 8 3.42 -15.47 13.22
CA PRO A 8 2.74 -14.36 12.58
C PRO A 8 3.70 -13.58 11.67
N LEU A 9 3.22 -13.18 10.50
CA LEU A 9 3.98 -12.41 9.53
C LEU A 9 3.54 -10.94 9.54
N SER A 10 4.50 -10.04 9.66
CA SER A 10 4.30 -8.62 9.44
C SER A 10 4.72 -8.27 8.01
N LEU A 11 3.82 -7.65 7.25
CA LEU A 11 3.98 -7.41 5.82
C LEU A 11 4.15 -5.93 5.51
N VAL A 12 5.17 -5.59 4.72
CA VAL A 12 5.37 -4.23 4.19
C VAL A 12 5.14 -4.21 2.71
N LEU A 13 4.21 -3.36 2.27
CA LEU A 13 3.88 -3.15 0.87
C LEU A 13 4.41 -1.80 0.39
N GLY A 14 5.41 -1.82 -0.47
CA GLY A 14 6.10 -0.64 -0.97
C GLY A 14 5.28 0.22 -1.94
N ALA A 15 5.72 1.46 -2.11
CA ALA A 15 5.18 2.39 -3.08
C ALA A 15 5.61 2.03 -4.52
N GLY A 16 4.67 2.09 -5.47
CA GLY A 16 5.00 1.76 -6.85
C GLY A 16 3.97 2.17 -7.91
N GLY A 17 2.92 2.89 -7.56
CA GLY A 17 1.79 3.12 -8.47
C GLY A 17 1.19 1.79 -8.91
N VAL A 18 0.93 1.60 -10.20
CA VAL A 18 0.32 0.36 -10.72
C VAL A 18 1.17 -0.91 -10.50
N ARG A 19 2.48 -0.78 -10.33
CA ARG A 19 3.33 -1.92 -9.97
C ARG A 19 2.95 -2.54 -8.62
N GLY A 20 2.24 -1.78 -7.79
CA GLY A 20 1.64 -2.28 -6.54
C GLY A 20 0.65 -3.42 -6.73
N PHE A 21 0.16 -3.70 -7.94
CA PHE A 21 -0.63 -4.90 -8.20
C PHE A 21 0.15 -6.20 -7.97
N ALA A 22 1.49 -6.15 -8.00
CA ALA A 22 2.31 -7.27 -7.57
C ALA A 22 2.07 -7.67 -6.10
N HIS A 23 1.66 -6.73 -5.25
CA HIS A 23 1.29 -7.02 -3.85
C HIS A 23 0.11 -7.98 -3.74
N ILE A 24 -0.81 -7.97 -4.71
CA ILE A 24 -1.94 -8.91 -4.76
C ILE A 24 -1.42 -10.34 -4.93
N GLY A 25 -0.56 -10.55 -5.91
CA GLY A 25 0.05 -11.87 -6.14
C GLY A 25 0.91 -12.36 -4.96
N VAL A 26 1.57 -11.42 -4.25
CA VAL A 26 2.28 -11.77 -2.99
C VAL A 26 1.30 -12.25 -1.93
N LEU A 27 0.17 -11.53 -1.71
CA LEU A 27 -0.84 -11.94 -0.73
C LEU A 27 -1.45 -13.30 -1.07
N GLU A 28 -1.73 -13.58 -2.35
CA GLU A 28 -2.23 -14.87 -2.82
C GLU A 28 -1.23 -16.00 -2.52
N ALA A 29 0.04 -15.82 -2.90
CA ALA A 29 1.07 -16.83 -2.68
C ALA A 29 1.37 -17.07 -1.20
N LEU A 30 1.30 -16.04 -0.35
CA LEU A 30 1.45 -16.18 1.10
C LEU A 30 0.30 -16.98 1.70
N ALA A 31 -0.94 -16.71 1.29
CA ALA A 31 -2.13 -17.44 1.76
C ALA A 31 -2.08 -18.91 1.34
N GLU A 32 -1.71 -19.22 0.10
CA GLU A 32 -1.55 -20.60 -0.39
C GLU A 32 -0.48 -21.38 0.37
N ARG A 33 0.54 -20.68 0.87
CA ARG A 33 1.62 -21.27 1.69
C ARG A 33 1.33 -21.29 3.18
N GLY A 34 0.12 -20.89 3.59
CA GLY A 34 -0.34 -20.92 4.97
C GLY A 34 0.32 -19.87 5.89
N PHE A 35 0.83 -18.76 5.33
CA PHE A 35 1.30 -17.64 6.15
C PHE A 35 0.12 -16.85 6.71
N ALA A 36 0.11 -16.63 8.02
CA ALA A 36 -0.84 -15.76 8.70
C ALA A 36 -0.25 -14.35 8.79
N VAL A 37 -0.78 -13.40 8.01
CA VAL A 37 -0.41 -11.99 8.10
C VAL A 37 -1.17 -11.35 9.25
N SER A 38 -0.47 -10.89 10.30
CA SER A 38 -1.06 -10.24 11.48
C SER A 38 -0.91 -8.72 11.48
N GLU A 39 0.10 -8.20 10.78
CA GLU A 39 0.36 -6.77 10.68
C GLU A 39 0.67 -6.40 9.23
N ILE A 40 0.15 -5.26 8.77
CA ILE A 40 0.38 -4.80 7.41
C ILE A 40 0.60 -3.28 7.36
N VAL A 41 1.69 -2.87 6.74
CA VAL A 41 2.03 -1.45 6.55
C VAL A 41 2.25 -1.18 5.07
N GLY A 42 1.70 -0.07 4.58
CA GLY A 42 1.81 0.30 3.17
C GLY A 42 2.22 1.74 2.94
N SER A 43 2.77 1.97 1.75
CA SER A 43 3.02 3.32 1.19
C SER A 43 2.43 3.40 -0.20
N SER A 44 1.71 4.48 -0.53
CA SER A 44 1.11 4.70 -1.86
C SER A 44 0.18 3.55 -2.27
N ALA A 45 0.43 2.92 -3.42
CA ALA A 45 -0.30 1.75 -3.88
C ALA A 45 -0.29 0.60 -2.86
N GLY A 46 0.82 0.41 -2.13
CA GLY A 46 0.89 -0.56 -1.04
C GLY A 46 -0.11 -0.27 0.07
N ALA A 47 -0.34 1.00 0.41
CA ALA A 47 -1.35 1.39 1.40
C ALA A 47 -2.78 1.13 0.89
N ILE A 48 -3.05 1.31 -0.41
CA ILE A 48 -4.34 0.99 -1.02
C ILE A 48 -4.62 -0.50 -0.94
N ILE A 49 -3.69 -1.34 -1.39
CA ILE A 49 -3.86 -2.80 -1.38
C ILE A 49 -4.00 -3.31 0.06
N ALA A 50 -3.15 -2.83 0.98
CA ALA A 50 -3.24 -3.17 2.39
C ALA A 50 -4.60 -2.80 3.00
N ALA A 51 -5.12 -1.59 2.73
CA ALA A 51 -6.40 -1.14 3.25
C ALA A 51 -7.59 -1.92 2.67
N PHE A 52 -7.58 -2.23 1.37
CA PHE A 52 -8.65 -3.00 0.76
C PHE A 52 -8.67 -4.44 1.26
N TYR A 53 -7.53 -5.04 1.49
CA TYR A 53 -7.43 -6.36 2.09
C TYR A 53 -7.79 -6.33 3.58
N ALA A 54 -7.09 -5.51 4.37
CA ALA A 54 -7.21 -5.53 5.82
C ALA A 54 -8.46 -4.83 6.35
N ALA A 55 -8.80 -3.62 5.86
CA ALA A 55 -9.85 -2.81 6.44
C ALA A 55 -11.19 -2.94 5.70
N VAL A 56 -11.19 -3.01 4.37
CA VAL A 56 -12.41 -3.27 3.59
C VAL A 56 -12.80 -4.74 3.63
N GLY A 57 -11.84 -5.63 3.87
CA GLY A 57 -12.05 -7.07 3.95
C GLY A 57 -12.29 -7.73 2.60
N LEU A 58 -11.74 -7.17 1.50
CA LEU A 58 -11.82 -7.86 0.20
C LEU A 58 -11.15 -9.21 0.28
N SER A 59 -11.82 -10.26 -0.16
CA SER A 59 -11.21 -11.56 -0.39
C SER A 59 -10.13 -11.46 -1.47
N LEU A 60 -9.20 -12.41 -1.52
CA LEU A 60 -8.15 -12.43 -2.55
C LEU A 60 -8.71 -12.42 -3.99
N PRO A 61 -9.78 -13.20 -4.34
CA PRO A 61 -10.41 -13.11 -5.65
C PRO A 61 -11.02 -11.73 -5.95
N GLU A 62 -11.62 -11.06 -4.96
CA GLU A 62 -12.15 -9.70 -5.14
C GLU A 62 -11.05 -8.69 -5.34
N LEU A 63 -9.94 -8.82 -4.59
CA LEU A 63 -8.77 -7.97 -4.72
C LEU A 63 -8.07 -8.17 -6.07
N HIS A 64 -7.99 -9.39 -6.55
CA HIS A 64 -7.51 -9.74 -7.90
C HIS A 64 -8.38 -9.07 -8.98
N ASN A 65 -9.68 -9.24 -8.90
CA ASN A 65 -10.63 -8.57 -9.78
C ASN A 65 -10.51 -7.04 -9.74
N PHE A 66 -10.34 -6.47 -8.54
CA PHE A 66 -10.07 -5.04 -8.38
C PHE A 66 -8.83 -4.64 -9.18
N GLY A 67 -7.73 -5.38 -9.05
CA GLY A 67 -6.49 -5.15 -9.81
C GLY A 67 -6.74 -5.14 -11.32
N LEU A 68 -7.36 -6.18 -11.86
CA LEU A 68 -7.59 -6.34 -13.30
C LEU A 68 -8.56 -5.30 -13.90
N ASN A 69 -9.44 -4.69 -13.10
CA ASN A 69 -10.40 -3.68 -13.55
C ASN A 69 -9.93 -2.23 -13.33
N MET A 70 -8.78 -2.02 -12.67
CA MET A 70 -8.14 -0.72 -12.55
C MET A 70 -7.39 -0.41 -13.85
N THR A 71 -7.85 0.54 -14.64
CA THR A 71 -7.21 0.90 -15.92
C THR A 71 -6.62 2.29 -15.90
N SER A 72 -5.60 2.54 -16.71
CA SER A 72 -4.99 3.88 -16.85
C SER A 72 -6.02 4.97 -17.16
N PRO A 73 -6.96 4.80 -18.11
CA PRO A 73 -8.00 5.80 -18.37
C PRO A 73 -8.81 6.15 -17.11
N HIS A 74 -9.20 5.15 -16.31
CA HIS A 74 -9.94 5.39 -15.06
C HIS A 74 -9.15 6.25 -14.07
N LEU A 75 -7.83 5.99 -13.94
CA LEU A 75 -6.96 6.80 -13.08
C LEU A 75 -6.85 8.24 -13.57
N PHE A 76 -6.68 8.45 -14.89
CA PHE A 76 -6.61 9.81 -15.46
C PHE A 76 -7.93 10.56 -15.30
N VAL A 77 -9.06 9.92 -15.60
CA VAL A 77 -10.39 10.51 -15.40
C VAL A 77 -10.59 10.87 -13.94
N TRP A 78 -10.25 9.97 -13.01
CA TRP A 78 -10.37 10.24 -11.59
C TRP A 78 -9.48 11.40 -11.14
N ALA A 79 -8.23 11.45 -11.60
CA ALA A 79 -7.30 12.55 -11.28
C ALA A 79 -7.84 13.91 -11.78
N LEU A 80 -8.47 13.94 -12.95
CA LEU A 80 -9.09 15.13 -13.50
C LEU A 80 -10.33 15.53 -12.68
N LEU A 81 -11.24 14.61 -12.41
CA LEU A 81 -12.45 14.84 -11.63
C LEU A 81 -12.15 15.37 -10.23
N ARG A 82 -11.05 14.94 -9.62
CA ARG A 82 -10.61 15.44 -8.32
C ARG A 82 -10.25 16.93 -8.29
N ARG A 83 -10.06 17.56 -9.44
CA ARG A 83 -9.81 19.00 -9.59
C ARG A 83 -11.07 19.81 -9.86
N THR A 84 -12.22 19.15 -10.03
CA THR A 84 -13.50 19.80 -10.33
C THR A 84 -14.35 19.99 -9.06
N PRO A 85 -15.36 20.87 -9.09
CA PRO A 85 -16.35 21.01 -8.03
C PRO A 85 -17.05 19.68 -7.70
N GLU A 86 -17.53 19.52 -6.47
CA GLU A 86 -18.11 18.26 -6.00
C GLU A 86 -19.35 17.85 -6.81
N SER A 87 -20.20 18.80 -7.20
CA SER A 87 -21.40 18.54 -8.01
C SER A 87 -21.04 17.94 -9.37
N PHE A 88 -20.02 18.47 -10.03
CA PHE A 88 -19.51 17.96 -11.29
C PHE A 88 -18.88 16.58 -11.11
N ARG A 89 -18.05 16.41 -10.08
CA ARG A 89 -17.42 15.13 -9.75
C ARG A 89 -18.46 14.04 -9.50
N LYS A 90 -19.50 14.31 -8.68
CA LYS A 90 -20.58 13.34 -8.43
C LYS A 90 -21.29 12.92 -9.73
N LYS A 91 -21.61 13.88 -10.60
CA LYS A 91 -22.30 13.62 -11.87
C LYS A 91 -21.51 12.70 -12.82
N TYR A 92 -20.19 12.88 -12.88
CA TYR A 92 -19.32 12.16 -13.84
C TYR A 92 -18.42 11.11 -13.20
N SER A 93 -18.61 10.78 -11.91
CA SER A 93 -17.77 9.81 -11.19
C SER A 93 -17.77 8.41 -11.85
N HIS A 94 -18.86 8.01 -12.48
CA HIS A 94 -18.98 6.72 -13.19
C HIS A 94 -17.92 6.55 -14.28
N LEU A 95 -17.42 7.64 -14.88
CA LEU A 95 -16.36 7.60 -15.89
C LEU A 95 -14.99 7.19 -15.33
N ALA A 96 -14.82 7.20 -14.02
CA ALA A 96 -13.61 6.72 -13.32
C ALA A 96 -13.68 5.23 -12.92
N GLY A 97 -14.65 4.49 -13.47
CA GLY A 97 -14.81 3.06 -13.27
C GLY A 97 -15.09 2.70 -11.81
N ILE A 98 -14.33 1.74 -11.27
CA ILE A 98 -14.53 1.20 -9.92
C ILE A 98 -13.96 2.08 -8.80
N ILE A 99 -13.08 3.06 -9.12
CA ILE A 99 -12.33 3.87 -8.14
C ILE A 99 -13.26 4.61 -7.16
N PRO A 100 -14.30 5.35 -7.59
CA PRO A 100 -15.15 6.09 -6.66
C PRO A 100 -15.85 5.19 -5.64
N GLY A 101 -16.38 4.04 -6.08
CA GLY A 101 -17.08 3.09 -5.20
C GLY A 101 -16.17 2.51 -4.12
N HIS A 102 -14.93 2.15 -4.47
CA HIS A 102 -13.97 1.65 -3.48
C HIS A 102 -13.51 2.73 -2.49
N LEU A 103 -13.33 3.98 -2.96
CA LEU A 103 -13.02 5.09 -2.07
C LEU A 103 -14.19 5.46 -1.15
N GLN A 104 -15.43 5.29 -1.60
CA GLN A 104 -16.60 5.45 -0.76
C GLN A 104 -16.64 4.40 0.35
N ARG A 105 -16.35 3.13 0.04
CA ARG A 105 -16.24 2.07 1.06
C ARG A 105 -15.24 2.44 2.16
N LEU A 106 -14.07 2.96 1.81
CA LEU A 106 -13.08 3.41 2.81
C LEU A 106 -13.62 4.52 3.74
N ALA A 107 -14.50 5.39 3.23
CA ALA A 107 -15.09 6.46 4.02
C ALA A 107 -16.16 5.96 5.01
N GLU A 108 -16.80 4.83 4.71
CA GLU A 108 -17.89 4.25 5.50
C GLU A 108 -17.39 3.31 6.61
N ILE A 109 -16.11 2.89 6.55
CA ILE A 109 -15.53 1.93 7.48
C ILE A 109 -14.85 2.66 8.66
N PRO A 110 -15.14 2.25 9.92
CA PRO A 110 -14.50 2.85 11.11
C PRO A 110 -12.97 2.67 11.18
N GLY A 111 -12.40 1.75 10.40
CA GLY A 111 -10.96 1.53 10.28
C GLY A 111 -10.29 0.85 11.46
N ARG A 112 -11.03 0.48 12.50
CA ARG A 112 -10.51 -0.19 13.70
C ARG A 112 -10.67 -1.69 13.65
N GLU A 113 -11.76 -2.17 13.04
CA GLU A 113 -12.00 -3.59 12.81
C GLU A 113 -11.30 -3.99 11.51
N LEU A 114 -10.45 -5.00 11.60
CA LEU A 114 -9.67 -5.50 10.48
C LEU A 114 -10.07 -6.94 10.18
N HIS A 115 -9.83 -7.36 8.93
CA HIS A 115 -10.21 -8.67 8.40
C HIS A 115 -9.00 -9.57 8.22
N HIS A 116 -9.24 -10.82 7.84
CA HIS A 116 -8.23 -11.82 7.47
C HIS A 116 -7.19 -12.11 8.55
N GLY A 117 -7.56 -11.93 9.84
CA GLY A 117 -6.64 -12.13 10.97
C GLY A 117 -5.60 -11.02 11.14
N ILE A 118 -5.73 -9.92 10.39
CA ILE A 118 -4.87 -8.76 10.56
C ILE A 118 -5.31 -7.97 11.79
N GLU A 119 -4.37 -7.67 12.68
CA GLU A 119 -4.58 -6.94 13.92
C GLU A 119 -4.14 -5.48 13.82
N ARG A 120 -3.11 -5.20 13.00
CA ARG A 120 -2.52 -3.88 12.87
C ARG A 120 -2.34 -3.49 11.41
N PHE A 121 -2.85 -2.31 11.09
CA PHE A 121 -2.72 -1.68 9.78
C PHE A 121 -2.05 -0.32 9.93
N GLY A 122 -1.17 0.03 8.99
CA GLY A 122 -0.56 1.35 8.93
C GLY A 122 -0.35 1.87 7.52
N ALA A 123 -0.40 3.19 7.36
CA ALA A 123 -0.17 3.88 6.10
C ALA A 123 0.75 5.10 6.29
N VAL A 124 1.72 5.26 5.41
CA VAL A 124 2.65 6.39 5.42
C VAL A 124 2.15 7.47 4.47
N CYS A 125 2.16 8.72 4.95
CA CYS A 125 1.90 9.93 4.19
C CYS A 125 3.07 10.91 4.36
N TYR A 126 3.08 11.98 3.57
CA TYR A 126 3.97 13.12 3.76
C TYR A 126 3.15 14.41 3.91
N ASP A 127 3.34 15.14 5.03
CA ASP A 127 2.73 16.46 5.20
C ASP A 127 3.62 17.55 4.60
N VAL A 128 3.18 18.10 3.48
CA VAL A 128 3.94 19.15 2.77
C VAL A 128 3.98 20.49 3.50
N LYS A 129 3.02 20.74 4.44
CA LYS A 129 3.00 21.99 5.23
C LYS A 129 4.12 21.98 6.28
N ARG A 130 4.35 20.81 6.91
CA ARG A 130 5.35 20.63 7.97
C ARG A 130 6.64 20.01 7.49
N ARG A 131 6.65 19.45 6.27
CA ARG A 131 7.77 18.74 5.67
C ARG A 131 8.18 17.51 6.50
N GLU A 132 7.18 16.78 7.01
CA GLU A 132 7.40 15.62 7.86
C GLU A 132 6.68 14.38 7.32
N GLU A 133 7.24 13.21 7.62
CA GLU A 133 6.57 11.94 7.43
C GLU A 133 5.48 11.78 8.48
N ILE A 134 4.29 11.37 8.06
CA ILE A 134 3.18 11.03 8.93
C ILE A 134 2.89 9.55 8.80
N PHE A 135 2.88 8.84 9.92
CA PHE A 135 2.51 7.44 9.99
C PHE A 135 1.18 7.30 10.73
N PHE A 136 0.14 6.90 10.00
CA PHE A 136 -1.17 6.59 10.56
C PHE A 136 -1.31 5.09 10.78
N HIS A 137 -1.95 4.68 11.88
CA HIS A 137 -2.24 3.28 12.17
C HIS A 137 -3.57 3.12 12.94
N ASN A 138 -4.23 1.96 12.78
CA ASN A 138 -5.57 1.68 13.31
C ASN A 138 -5.70 1.72 14.85
N LEU A 139 -4.61 1.66 15.59
CA LEU A 139 -4.59 1.74 17.05
C LEU A 139 -4.53 3.18 17.58
N GLN A 140 -4.47 4.21 16.71
CA GLN A 140 -4.60 5.60 17.11
C GLN A 140 -6.05 5.91 17.50
N THR A 141 -6.24 6.78 18.50
CA THR A 141 -7.58 7.13 19.03
C THR A 141 -8.51 7.64 17.92
N ASP A 142 -8.02 8.52 17.06
CA ASP A 142 -8.77 9.13 15.97
C ASP A 142 -8.17 8.69 14.61
N PHE A 143 -8.12 7.38 14.37
CA PHE A 143 -7.56 6.85 13.12
C PHE A 143 -8.43 7.21 11.90
N PRO A 144 -7.91 8.04 11.00
CA PRO A 144 -8.65 8.49 9.84
C PRO A 144 -8.34 7.60 8.63
N LEU A 145 -8.94 6.41 8.53
CA LEU A 145 -8.61 5.42 7.48
C LEU A 145 -8.66 6.02 6.07
N GLU A 146 -9.77 6.70 5.72
CA GLU A 146 -9.91 7.31 4.38
C GLU A 146 -8.81 8.33 4.11
N GLU A 147 -8.54 9.22 5.09
CA GLU A 147 -7.54 10.27 4.93
C GLU A 147 -6.12 9.71 4.81
N ALA A 148 -5.81 8.69 5.62
CA ALA A 148 -4.53 8.00 5.60
C ALA A 148 -4.27 7.33 4.24
N VAL A 149 -5.23 6.56 3.73
CA VAL A 149 -5.08 5.83 2.46
C VAL A 149 -5.07 6.79 1.27
N ARG A 150 -5.99 7.76 1.23
CA ARG A 150 -6.05 8.75 0.13
C ARG A 150 -4.89 9.73 0.16
N GLY A 151 -4.40 10.08 1.36
CA GLY A 151 -3.20 10.87 1.53
C GLY A 151 -1.96 10.12 1.04
N SER A 152 -1.82 8.86 1.48
CA SER A 152 -0.72 7.99 1.07
C SER A 152 -0.65 7.75 -0.44
N ALA A 153 -1.76 7.84 -1.16
CA ALA A 153 -1.85 7.64 -2.62
C ALA A 153 -1.95 8.96 -3.42
N ALA A 154 -1.81 10.12 -2.79
CA ALA A 154 -1.91 11.41 -3.45
C ALA A 154 -0.61 11.80 -4.16
N ILE A 155 -0.29 11.13 -5.27
CA ILE A 155 0.94 11.33 -6.07
C ILE A 155 1.04 12.81 -6.50
N PRO A 156 2.10 13.55 -6.10
CA PRO A 156 2.29 14.93 -6.49
C PRO A 156 2.32 15.11 -8.02
N GLY A 157 1.65 16.17 -8.49
CA GLY A 157 1.50 16.43 -9.93
C GLY A 157 0.35 15.66 -10.58
N PHE A 158 0.04 14.45 -10.12
CA PHE A 158 -1.04 13.63 -10.66
C PHE A 158 -2.35 13.80 -9.87
N PHE A 159 -2.32 13.59 -8.56
CA PHE A 159 -3.47 13.85 -7.68
C PHE A 159 -3.30 15.14 -6.86
N PRO A 160 -4.40 15.85 -6.54
CA PRO A 160 -4.34 16.96 -5.59
C PRO A 160 -3.98 16.44 -4.19
N SER A 161 -3.21 17.25 -3.43
CA SER A 161 -2.93 16.95 -2.02
C SER A 161 -4.22 16.81 -1.23
N ARG A 162 -4.25 15.88 -0.26
CA ARG A 162 -5.38 15.71 0.65
C ARG A 162 -5.30 16.70 1.80
N ARG A 163 -6.29 17.59 1.92
CA ARG A 163 -6.42 18.50 3.07
C ARG A 163 -7.44 17.91 4.02
N CYS A 164 -7.09 17.77 5.29
CA CYS A 164 -7.95 17.21 6.32
C CYS A 164 -7.59 17.77 7.69
N VAL A 165 -8.52 17.64 8.63
CA VAL A 165 -8.31 17.95 10.05
C VAL A 165 -8.47 16.64 10.82
N ILE A 166 -7.46 16.26 11.59
CA ILE A 166 -7.42 15.03 12.38
C ILE A 166 -7.03 15.42 13.80
N ALA A 167 -7.86 15.07 14.79
CA ALA A 167 -7.65 15.45 16.18
C ALA A 167 -7.37 16.96 16.39
N GLY A 168 -8.10 17.82 15.67
CA GLY A 168 -7.93 19.28 15.70
C GLY A 168 -6.71 19.82 14.95
N ARG A 169 -5.88 18.97 14.36
CA ARG A 169 -4.68 19.36 13.61
C ARG A 169 -4.95 19.32 12.10
N GLU A 170 -4.62 20.41 11.41
CA GLU A 170 -4.68 20.48 9.95
C GLU A 170 -3.50 19.77 9.30
N TYR A 171 -3.79 19.01 8.25
CA TYR A 171 -2.80 18.33 7.41
C TYR A 171 -2.98 18.70 5.94
N ARG A 172 -1.86 18.67 5.21
CA ARG A 172 -1.82 18.70 3.76
C ARG A 172 -1.00 17.52 3.25
N LEU A 173 -1.65 16.37 3.14
CA LEU A 173 -1.03 15.09 2.85
C LEU A 173 -0.80 14.89 1.35
N VAL A 174 0.34 14.33 1.02
CA VAL A 174 0.68 13.77 -0.29
C VAL A 174 1.24 12.36 -0.11
N ASP A 175 1.49 11.69 -1.23
CA ASP A 175 1.96 10.32 -1.33
C ASP A 175 3.15 10.03 -0.41
N GLY A 176 3.03 8.97 0.38
CA GLY A 176 4.08 8.54 1.32
C GLY A 176 5.37 8.10 0.62
N GLY A 177 5.27 7.62 -0.62
CA GLY A 177 6.42 7.24 -1.43
C GLY A 177 7.35 8.39 -1.80
N VAL A 178 6.95 9.64 -1.54
CA VAL A 178 7.84 10.82 -1.67
C VAL A 178 8.99 10.74 -0.66
N ILE A 179 8.71 10.26 0.55
CA ILE A 179 9.67 10.22 1.66
C ILE A 179 10.08 8.79 2.03
N ASN A 180 9.14 7.85 2.00
CA ASN A 180 9.36 6.48 2.45
C ASN A 180 8.69 5.48 1.51
N LYS A 181 9.43 5.03 0.51
CA LYS A 181 8.92 4.09 -0.50
C LYS A 181 8.70 2.68 0.04
N LEU A 182 9.48 2.28 1.02
CA LEU A 182 9.43 0.95 1.63
C LEU A 182 9.47 1.08 3.15
N PRO A 183 8.31 1.21 3.82
CA PRO A 183 8.23 1.63 5.23
C PRO A 183 8.48 0.49 6.24
N VAL A 184 9.56 -0.28 6.09
CA VAL A 184 9.94 -1.38 7.00
C VAL A 184 10.17 -0.89 8.42
N ASP A 185 10.76 0.30 8.55
CA ASP A 185 11.02 0.96 9.83
C ASP A 185 9.74 1.18 10.66
N LYS A 186 8.57 1.27 10.02
CA LYS A 186 7.30 1.51 10.73
C LYS A 186 6.81 0.29 11.49
N LEU A 187 7.10 -0.92 11.01
CA LEU A 187 6.80 -2.15 11.76
C LEU A 187 7.68 -2.32 13.01
N LEU A 188 8.83 -1.64 13.06
CA LEU A 188 9.76 -1.71 14.19
C LEU A 188 9.46 -0.66 15.27
N LEU A 189 8.40 0.13 15.09
CA LEU A 189 7.96 1.15 16.06
C LEU A 189 6.70 0.67 16.79
N PRO A 190 6.55 0.95 18.09
CA PRO A 190 5.28 0.73 18.77
C PRO A 190 4.13 1.45 18.05
N PRO A 191 2.94 0.85 17.97
CA PRO A 191 2.48 -0.36 18.68
C PRO A 191 2.68 -1.68 17.91
N PHE A 192 3.43 -1.68 16.82
CA PHE A 192 3.75 -2.90 16.07
C PHE A 192 4.76 -3.76 16.84
N ALA A 193 4.65 -5.07 16.69
CA ALA A 193 5.49 -6.04 17.38
C ALA A 193 5.77 -7.26 16.48
N PRO A 194 6.54 -7.08 15.40
CA PRO A 194 6.73 -8.11 14.39
C PRO A 194 7.55 -9.28 14.95
N ALA A 195 7.04 -10.51 14.75
CA ALA A 195 7.82 -11.73 15.00
C ALA A 195 8.76 -12.05 13.82
N GLN A 196 8.40 -11.61 12.64
CA GLN A 196 9.15 -11.69 11.39
C GLN A 196 8.55 -10.71 10.37
N ILE A 197 9.35 -10.18 9.46
CA ILE A 197 8.94 -9.17 8.49
C ILE A 197 9.21 -9.66 7.06
N LEU A 198 8.23 -9.53 6.18
CA LEU A 198 8.41 -9.59 4.73
C LEU A 198 8.19 -8.20 4.14
N ALA A 199 9.20 -7.64 3.49
CA ALA A 199 9.12 -6.40 2.76
C ALA A 199 9.02 -6.67 1.25
N VAL A 200 8.06 -6.03 0.59
CA VAL A 200 7.80 -6.18 -0.85
C VAL A 200 8.16 -4.89 -1.56
N ASP A 201 9.28 -4.90 -2.27
CA ASP A 201 9.78 -3.76 -3.03
C ASP A 201 9.36 -3.84 -4.51
N VAL A 202 8.52 -2.93 -4.94
CA VAL A 202 8.06 -2.80 -6.33
C VAL A 202 8.69 -1.59 -7.04
N ALA A 203 9.89 -1.18 -6.62
CA ALA A 203 10.65 -0.13 -7.30
C ALA A 203 10.99 -0.52 -8.74
N ASN A 204 10.98 0.47 -9.64
CA ASN A 204 11.16 0.27 -11.09
C ASN A 204 12.54 0.61 -11.61
N THR A 205 13.47 0.99 -10.75
CA THR A 205 14.85 1.30 -11.15
C THR A 205 15.85 0.56 -10.27
N PRO A 206 17.01 0.15 -10.82
CA PRO A 206 18.07 -0.48 -10.04
C PRO A 206 18.53 0.37 -8.85
N GLN A 207 18.61 1.69 -9.03
CA GLN A 207 19.05 2.63 -7.99
C GLN A 207 18.10 2.65 -6.80
N LEU A 208 16.76 2.67 -7.05
CA LEU A 208 15.77 2.61 -5.98
C LEU A 208 15.78 1.27 -5.26
N ARG A 209 15.93 0.16 -5.99
CA ARG A 209 16.07 -1.18 -5.40
C ARG A 209 17.31 -1.29 -4.52
N ALA A 210 18.44 -0.77 -4.98
CA ALA A 210 19.67 -0.74 -4.19
C ALA A 210 19.51 0.10 -2.90
N ALA A 211 18.84 1.25 -2.98
CA ALA A 211 18.57 2.09 -1.80
C ALA A 211 17.64 1.38 -0.80
N ASN A 212 16.58 0.71 -1.28
CA ASN A 212 15.68 -0.05 -0.43
C ASN A 212 16.37 -1.26 0.20
N LEU A 213 17.22 -1.97 -0.55
CA LEU A 213 18.04 -3.07 -0.02
C LEU A 213 18.98 -2.56 1.08
N ALA A 214 19.70 -1.46 0.84
CA ALA A 214 20.61 -0.88 1.84
C ALA A 214 19.86 -0.47 3.13
N LYS A 215 18.63 0.07 3.00
CA LYS A 215 17.77 0.37 4.13
C LYS A 215 17.42 -0.91 4.92
N VAL A 216 17.02 -1.97 4.24
CA VAL A 216 16.67 -3.25 4.87
C VAL A 216 17.88 -3.86 5.58
N GLU A 217 19.05 -3.84 4.96
CA GLU A 217 20.29 -4.34 5.56
C GLU A 217 20.66 -3.56 6.85
N ALA A 218 20.53 -2.24 6.82
CA ALA A 218 20.76 -1.42 8.02
C ALA A 218 19.76 -1.74 9.14
N LEU A 219 18.51 -2.09 8.81
CA LEU A 219 17.50 -2.50 9.80
C LEU A 219 17.78 -3.90 10.35
N ARG A 220 18.20 -4.86 9.52
CA ARG A 220 18.65 -6.20 9.97
C ARG A 220 19.77 -6.11 10.99
N GLN A 221 20.75 -5.24 10.75
CA GLN A 221 21.88 -5.03 11.67
C GLN A 221 21.44 -4.46 13.03
N ARG A 222 20.42 -3.58 13.03
CA ARG A 222 19.90 -2.96 14.26
C ARG A 222 18.93 -3.87 15.02
N HIS A 223 18.30 -4.81 14.34
CA HIS A 223 17.27 -5.70 14.88
C HIS A 223 17.58 -7.16 14.52
N PRO A 224 18.72 -7.71 15.01
CA PRO A 224 19.17 -9.06 14.63
C PRO A 224 18.22 -10.18 15.07
N ASP A 225 17.41 -9.93 16.08
CA ASP A 225 16.42 -10.90 16.60
C ASP A 225 15.13 -10.99 15.76
N ILE A 226 14.91 -10.05 14.83
CA ILE A 226 13.75 -10.02 13.98
C ILE A 226 14.16 -10.41 12.54
N PRO A 227 13.75 -11.58 12.04
CA PRO A 227 13.97 -11.94 10.64
C PRO A 227 13.28 -10.94 9.71
N ILE A 228 14.03 -10.27 8.85
CA ILE A 228 13.51 -9.35 7.84
C ILE A 228 13.91 -9.86 6.47
N GLU A 229 12.95 -10.26 5.65
CA GLU A 229 13.16 -10.65 4.27
C GLU A 229 12.69 -9.56 3.31
N LEU A 230 13.40 -9.42 2.19
CA LEU A 230 13.05 -8.51 1.11
C LEU A 230 12.83 -9.31 -0.15
N ILE A 231 11.63 -9.19 -0.72
CA ILE A 231 11.34 -9.70 -2.05
C ILE A 231 11.12 -8.54 -3.02
N THR A 232 11.53 -8.76 -4.27
CA THR A 232 11.49 -7.73 -5.29
C THR A 232 10.86 -8.32 -6.56
N PRO A 233 9.52 -8.27 -6.68
CA PRO A 233 8.84 -8.70 -7.89
C PRO A 233 9.44 -8.06 -9.15
N ASP A 234 9.47 -8.81 -10.24
CA ASP A 234 10.01 -8.29 -11.52
C ASP A 234 9.03 -7.30 -12.15
N THR A 235 9.18 -6.05 -11.73
CA THR A 235 8.39 -4.90 -12.20
C THR A 235 9.28 -3.84 -12.89
N LEU A 236 10.53 -4.19 -13.22
CA LEU A 236 11.47 -3.28 -13.89
C LEU A 236 10.90 -2.82 -15.23
N GLY A 237 11.09 -1.54 -15.55
CA GLY A 237 10.61 -0.94 -16.80
C GLY A 237 9.09 -0.73 -16.90
N LYS A 238 8.29 -1.25 -15.96
CA LYS A 238 6.85 -0.98 -15.94
C LYS A 238 6.57 0.45 -15.47
N GLY A 239 5.56 1.07 -16.08
CA GLY A 239 5.14 2.44 -15.76
C GLY A 239 4.63 2.60 -14.32
N THR A 240 4.42 3.85 -13.91
CA THR A 240 3.81 4.15 -12.60
C THR A 240 2.30 4.39 -12.71
N ILE A 241 1.84 4.97 -13.82
CA ILE A 241 0.45 5.38 -14.05
C ILE A 241 -0.03 4.91 -15.42
N ILE A 242 0.86 4.88 -16.42
CA ILE A 242 0.55 4.45 -17.79
C ILE A 242 0.96 2.99 -17.94
N TYR A 243 0.00 2.15 -18.29
CA TYR A 243 0.18 0.70 -18.44
C TYR A 243 -0.90 0.12 -19.36
N ARG A 244 -0.67 -1.07 -19.88
CA ARG A 244 -1.64 -1.85 -20.65
C ARG A 244 -2.43 -2.77 -19.71
N LYS A 245 -3.61 -3.20 -20.13
CA LYS A 245 -4.40 -4.15 -19.34
C LYS A 245 -3.66 -5.48 -19.13
N SER A 246 -2.88 -5.93 -20.11
CA SER A 246 -2.03 -7.13 -20.01
C SER A 246 -0.96 -6.99 -18.89
N ASP A 247 -0.45 -5.79 -18.65
CA ASP A 247 0.57 -5.56 -17.62
C ASP A 247 0.03 -5.83 -16.21
N LEU A 248 -1.28 -5.70 -15.99
CA LEU A 248 -1.90 -5.92 -14.69
C LEU A 248 -1.73 -7.38 -14.23
N GLN A 249 -2.08 -8.33 -15.10
CA GLN A 249 -1.89 -9.75 -14.80
C GLN A 249 -0.41 -10.10 -14.63
N GLU A 250 0.45 -9.59 -15.52
CA GLU A 250 1.90 -9.81 -15.43
C GLU A 250 2.47 -9.33 -14.09
N MET A 251 2.00 -8.19 -13.55
CA MET A 251 2.43 -7.67 -12.25
C MET A 251 1.96 -8.57 -11.10
N ILE A 252 0.71 -9.04 -11.12
CA ILE A 252 0.20 -9.99 -10.12
C ILE A 252 1.02 -11.27 -10.15
N ASP A 253 1.25 -11.83 -11.34
CA ASP A 253 2.05 -13.04 -11.52
C ASP A 253 3.51 -12.84 -11.07
N ALA A 254 4.10 -11.68 -11.31
CA ALA A 254 5.44 -11.35 -10.83
C ALA A 254 5.50 -11.33 -9.29
N GLY A 255 4.44 -10.81 -8.64
CA GLY A 255 4.30 -10.86 -7.19
C GLY A 255 4.28 -12.30 -6.67
N ARG A 256 3.46 -13.16 -7.26
CA ARG A 256 3.36 -14.58 -6.92
C ARG A 256 4.72 -15.29 -7.05
N ARG A 257 5.35 -15.18 -8.23
CA ARG A 257 6.66 -15.79 -8.47
C ARG A 257 7.74 -15.34 -7.49
N SER A 258 7.71 -14.09 -7.03
CA SER A 258 8.72 -13.56 -6.09
C SER A 258 8.67 -14.22 -4.71
N VAL A 259 7.52 -14.74 -4.29
CA VAL A 259 7.38 -15.53 -3.06
C VAL A 259 7.85 -16.97 -3.29
N GLU A 260 7.54 -17.55 -4.44
CA GLU A 260 7.92 -18.92 -4.81
C GLU A 260 9.44 -19.08 -4.96
N SER A 261 10.10 -18.12 -5.61
CA SER A 261 11.55 -18.17 -5.88
C SER A 261 12.42 -17.93 -4.65
N ASN A 262 11.86 -17.41 -3.56
CA ASN A 262 12.55 -17.17 -2.30
C ASN A 262 12.36 -18.30 -1.27
N SER A 263 11.96 -19.46 -1.72
CA SER A 263 11.65 -20.64 -0.88
C SER A 263 12.83 -21.55 -0.65
#